data_a309f4c48f815c43ddfe7f48a2347dcf
#
_entry.id   a309f4c48f815c43ddfe7f48a2347dcf
#
_cell.length_a   1.000
_cell.length_b   1.000
_cell.length_c   1.000
_cell.angle_alpha   90.00
_cell.angle_beta   90.00
_cell.angle_gamma   90.00
#
_symmetry.space_group_name_H-M   'P 1'
#
loop_
_entity.id
_entity.type
_entity.pdbx_description
1 polymer ?
#
loop_
_entity_poly.entity_id
_entity_poly.type
_entity_poly.pdbx_seq_one_letter_code
_entity_poly.pdbx_strand_id
1 'polypeptide(L)'
;MPFGYAAFNALASCQRRDNALPAYQRRTRRADALIAGAYLSGTNTRRVRRALAALFDGAVGKDTVSRVWRKTKGDWDVWNARSLADEPIVRLILDGTVVRVRLDKKATSISLLVALGVRADGQKVLLAIKNMGGESEAAWRALLHNLVARSLKTPGLVIVDGGSGLDKALAALWPDVPVQRCTVHKHRNLLAHAPDRLHEEVSADYNDMVYAQTRQEIEAKRKAFIRKWRLKCRAVADSLEEAGDRLFTFARFPQSQWKSIRTTNAIERLHEEFKRRIKTQTVLPSAETAAMLFWALLASGQIVMRKVDGWKTLAEKPSDQTIDLVA
;
A
#
# COMPACT_ATOMS: atom_id res chain seq x y z
N MET A 1 19.77 -14.48 -0.74
CA MET A 1 19.23 -15.15 0.47
C MET A 1 17.93 -14.43 0.85
N PRO A 2 16.77 -15.07 0.88
CA PRO A 2 15.52 -14.42 1.24
C PRO A 2 15.41 -14.35 2.77
N PHE A 3 15.95 -13.28 3.37
CA PHE A 3 15.74 -12.96 4.77
C PHE A 3 14.37 -12.27 4.91
N GLY A 4 13.46 -12.88 5.62
CA GLY A 4 12.22 -12.21 6.05
C GLY A 4 10.93 -13.03 6.05
N TYR A 5 10.88 -14.14 5.34
CA TYR A 5 9.72 -15.05 5.38
C TYR A 5 9.95 -16.28 6.29
N ALA A 6 11.18 -16.49 6.74
CA ALA A 6 11.55 -17.70 7.47
C ALA A 6 10.96 -17.78 8.89
N ALA A 7 10.81 -16.66 9.60
CA ALA A 7 10.32 -16.69 10.98
C ALA A 7 8.82 -17.02 11.06
N PHE A 8 8.00 -16.52 10.15
CA PHE A 8 6.56 -16.85 10.12
C PHE A 8 6.28 -18.14 9.35
N ASN A 9 7.05 -18.45 8.29
CA ASN A 9 6.95 -19.75 7.62
C ASN A 9 7.48 -20.90 8.46
N ALA A 10 8.38 -20.67 9.43
CA ALA A 10 8.73 -21.66 10.43
C ALA A 10 7.55 -22.06 11.33
N LEU A 11 6.51 -21.21 11.42
CA LEU A 11 5.24 -21.55 12.06
C LEU A 11 4.33 -22.43 11.17
N ALA A 12 4.50 -22.38 9.85
CA ALA A 12 3.67 -23.12 8.89
C ALA A 12 4.31 -24.43 8.36
N SER A 13 5.64 -24.58 8.41
CA SER A 13 6.35 -25.70 7.77
C SER A 13 6.80 -26.83 8.72
N CYS A 14 6.44 -26.78 10.00
CA CYS A 14 6.80 -27.87 10.94
C CYS A 14 5.83 -29.06 10.81
N GLN A 15 5.97 -29.85 9.76
CA GLN A 15 5.44 -31.21 9.72
C GLN A 15 6.43 -32.17 10.39
N ARG A 16 5.96 -32.79 11.45
CA ARG A 16 6.47 -33.98 12.18
C ARG A 16 7.50 -33.74 13.29
N ARG A 17 7.06 -34.21 14.48
CA ARG A 17 7.78 -34.50 15.71
C ARG A 17 8.12 -33.31 16.58
N ASP A 18 7.16 -32.86 17.38
CA ASP A 18 7.41 -32.39 18.74
C ASP A 18 6.07 -32.27 19.49
N ASN A 19 5.56 -33.41 19.98
CA ASN A 19 4.47 -33.43 20.96
C ASN A 19 4.98 -33.17 22.39
N ALA A 20 6.30 -33.02 22.58
CA ALA A 20 6.90 -32.68 23.86
C ALA A 20 7.19 -31.19 23.93
N LEU A 21 6.65 -30.50 24.95
CA LEU A 21 7.03 -29.14 25.27
C LEU A 21 8.43 -29.11 25.88
N PRO A 22 9.34 -28.22 25.44
CA PRO A 22 10.58 -27.98 26.16
C PRO A 22 10.31 -27.60 27.61
N ALA A 23 11.27 -27.88 28.50
CA ALA A 23 11.18 -27.51 29.90
C ALA A 23 10.77 -26.04 30.05
N TYR A 24 9.80 -25.74 30.92
CA TYR A 24 9.22 -24.41 31.14
C TYR A 24 8.33 -23.82 30.03
N GLN A 25 8.07 -24.51 28.92
CA GLN A 25 7.05 -24.08 27.97
C GLN A 25 5.68 -24.68 28.30
N ARG A 26 4.67 -23.80 28.43
CA ARG A 26 3.27 -24.20 28.70
C ARG A 26 2.43 -24.38 27.44
N ARG A 27 2.98 -24.06 26.25
CA ARG A 27 2.28 -24.12 24.97
C ARG A 27 3.25 -24.47 23.84
N THR A 28 2.71 -25.19 22.85
CA THR A 28 3.43 -25.49 21.62
C THR A 28 3.51 -24.26 20.70
N ARG A 29 4.49 -24.20 19.80
CA ARG A 29 4.55 -23.18 18.72
C ARG A 29 3.29 -23.20 17.87
N ARG A 30 2.70 -24.37 17.65
CA ARG A 30 1.46 -24.54 16.88
C ARG A 30 0.25 -23.87 17.57
N ALA A 31 0.15 -23.97 18.89
CA ALA A 31 -0.87 -23.28 19.66
C ALA A 31 -0.71 -21.75 19.59
N ASP A 32 0.52 -21.24 19.71
CA ASP A 32 0.81 -19.81 19.57
C ASP A 32 0.44 -19.30 18.15
N ALA A 33 0.74 -20.08 17.10
CA ALA A 33 0.37 -19.76 15.72
C ALA A 33 -1.14 -19.70 15.51
N LEU A 34 -1.90 -20.63 16.12
CA LEU A 34 -3.36 -20.64 16.05
C LEU A 34 -3.97 -19.41 16.74
N ILE A 35 -3.45 -19.04 17.91
CA ILE A 35 -3.87 -17.84 18.65
C ILE A 35 -3.57 -16.56 17.85
N ALA A 36 -2.36 -16.45 17.32
CA ALA A 36 -1.97 -15.32 16.46
C ALA A 36 -2.82 -15.25 15.20
N GLY A 37 -3.04 -16.37 14.51
CA GLY A 37 -3.89 -16.48 13.32
C GLY A 37 -5.32 -16.06 13.57
N ALA A 38 -5.92 -16.50 14.67
CA ALA A 38 -7.27 -16.10 15.06
C ALA A 38 -7.37 -14.58 15.32
N TYR A 39 -6.36 -13.99 15.96
CA TYR A 39 -6.30 -12.55 16.18
C TYR A 39 -6.12 -11.79 14.87
N LEU A 40 -5.19 -12.21 14.01
CA LEU A 40 -4.91 -11.62 12.70
C LEU A 40 -6.11 -11.73 11.73
N SER A 41 -6.99 -12.73 11.92
CA SER A 41 -8.23 -12.85 11.16
C SER A 41 -9.31 -11.82 11.57
N GLY A 42 -8.96 -10.84 12.40
CA GLY A 42 -9.86 -9.77 12.85
C GLY A 42 -10.69 -10.13 14.08
N THR A 43 -10.34 -11.20 14.79
CA THR A 43 -11.03 -11.60 16.00
C THR A 43 -10.40 -10.90 17.21
N ASN A 44 -11.18 -10.12 17.96
CA ASN A 44 -10.66 -9.46 19.16
C ASN A 44 -10.29 -10.48 20.26
N THR A 45 -9.47 -10.06 21.24
CA THR A 45 -8.94 -10.95 22.29
C THR A 45 -9.98 -11.71 23.08
N ARG A 46 -11.17 -11.12 23.31
CA ARG A 46 -12.29 -11.79 24.01
C ARG A 46 -12.94 -12.87 23.15
N ARG A 47 -13.06 -12.63 21.84
CA ARG A 47 -13.59 -13.61 20.88
C ARG A 47 -12.59 -14.74 20.64
N VAL A 48 -11.29 -14.44 20.53
CA VAL A 48 -10.23 -15.47 20.46
C VAL A 48 -10.32 -16.40 21.65
N ARG A 49 -10.45 -15.87 22.88
CA ARG A 49 -10.63 -16.69 24.07
C ARG A 49 -11.84 -17.61 23.96
N ARG A 50 -13.01 -17.10 23.56
CA ARG A 50 -14.22 -17.90 23.42
C ARG A 50 -14.11 -18.96 22.33
N ALA A 51 -13.60 -18.58 21.16
CA ALA A 51 -13.47 -19.50 20.02
C ALA A 51 -12.51 -20.66 20.30
N LEU A 52 -11.47 -20.41 21.10
CA LEU A 52 -10.44 -21.40 21.40
C LEU A 52 -10.62 -22.09 22.76
N ALA A 53 -11.61 -21.69 23.55
CA ALA A 53 -11.83 -22.24 24.90
C ALA A 53 -11.99 -23.77 24.91
N ALA A 54 -12.75 -24.31 23.97
CA ALA A 54 -12.96 -25.74 23.84
C ALA A 54 -11.69 -26.52 23.42
N LEU A 55 -10.80 -25.88 22.68
CA LEU A 55 -9.54 -26.50 22.22
C LEU A 55 -8.43 -26.48 23.27
N PHE A 56 -8.54 -25.60 24.25
CA PHE A 56 -7.47 -25.35 25.24
C PHE A 56 -8.01 -25.38 26.69
N ASP A 57 -9.14 -26.00 26.95
CA ASP A 57 -9.77 -26.13 28.28
C ASP A 57 -9.79 -24.82 29.06
N GLY A 58 -10.16 -23.73 28.41
CA GLY A 58 -10.18 -22.40 29.00
C GLY A 58 -8.82 -21.75 29.26
N ALA A 59 -7.71 -22.41 28.95
CA ALA A 59 -6.35 -21.92 29.24
C ALA A 59 -5.91 -20.70 28.41
N VAL A 60 -6.69 -20.29 27.35
CA VAL A 60 -6.39 -19.13 26.52
C VAL A 60 -7.06 -17.88 27.09
N GLY A 61 -6.39 -17.23 28.05
CA GLY A 61 -6.81 -15.92 28.58
C GLY A 61 -6.41 -14.76 27.66
N LYS A 62 -6.94 -13.55 27.94
CA LYS A 62 -6.54 -12.31 27.24
C LYS A 62 -5.03 -12.06 27.33
N ASP A 63 -4.43 -12.40 28.47
CA ASP A 63 -2.99 -12.24 28.70
C ASP A 63 -2.15 -13.18 27.85
N THR A 64 -2.70 -14.35 27.52
CA THR A 64 -2.08 -15.28 26.59
C THR A 64 -2.02 -14.70 25.18
N VAL A 65 -3.13 -14.14 24.68
CA VAL A 65 -3.16 -13.47 23.38
C VAL A 65 -2.21 -12.27 23.37
N SER A 66 -2.21 -11.48 24.45
CA SER A 66 -1.32 -10.33 24.59
C SER A 66 0.16 -10.71 24.63
N ARG A 67 0.51 -11.85 25.23
CA ARG A 67 1.89 -12.38 25.24
C ARG A 67 2.33 -12.86 23.87
N VAL A 68 1.48 -13.58 23.13
CA VAL A 68 1.75 -13.99 21.76
C VAL A 68 1.97 -12.76 20.89
N TRP A 69 1.11 -11.75 21.04
CA TRP A 69 1.25 -10.51 20.28
C TRP A 69 2.55 -9.75 20.61
N ARG A 70 2.94 -9.65 21.88
CA ARG A 70 4.23 -9.04 22.27
C ARG A 70 5.43 -9.77 21.70
N LYS A 71 5.38 -11.10 21.56
CA LYS A 71 6.44 -11.87 20.91
C LYS A 71 6.56 -11.49 19.43
N THR A 72 5.45 -11.23 18.74
CA THR A 72 5.43 -10.77 17.35
C THR A 72 6.09 -9.39 17.20
N LYS A 73 6.14 -8.58 18.29
CA LYS A 73 6.78 -7.26 18.27
C LYS A 73 8.28 -7.33 17.97
N GLY A 74 8.98 -8.33 18.50
CA GLY A 74 10.42 -8.52 18.18
C GLY A 74 10.65 -8.71 16.69
N ASP A 75 9.84 -9.55 16.04
CA ASP A 75 9.93 -9.80 14.59
C ASP A 75 9.59 -8.53 13.78
N TRP A 76 8.62 -7.76 14.26
CA TRP A 76 8.27 -6.45 13.70
C TRP A 76 9.42 -5.45 13.79
N ASP A 77 10.07 -5.35 14.95
CA ASP A 77 11.18 -4.40 15.18
C ASP A 77 12.36 -4.74 14.24
N VAL A 78 12.71 -6.02 14.11
CA VAL A 78 13.73 -6.49 13.15
C VAL A 78 13.33 -6.15 11.71
N TRP A 79 12.08 -6.46 11.31
CA TRP A 79 11.61 -6.15 9.97
C TRP A 79 11.62 -4.64 9.67
N ASN A 80 11.20 -3.82 10.64
CA ASN A 80 11.10 -2.36 10.47
C ASN A 80 12.47 -1.67 10.39
N ALA A 81 13.52 -2.31 10.98
CA ALA A 81 14.90 -1.83 10.94
C ALA A 81 15.75 -2.46 9.83
N ARG A 82 15.24 -3.46 9.10
CA ARG A 82 16.03 -4.22 8.12
C ARG A 82 16.61 -3.34 7.02
N SER A 83 17.79 -3.69 6.53
CA SER A 83 18.36 -3.12 5.31
C SER A 83 17.46 -3.40 4.09
N LEU A 84 17.41 -2.46 3.17
CA LEU A 84 16.72 -2.58 1.88
C LEU A 84 17.74 -2.62 0.71
N ALA A 85 19.02 -2.70 0.99
CA ALA A 85 20.09 -2.69 -0.02
C ALA A 85 19.97 -3.81 -1.06
N ASP A 86 19.52 -4.99 -0.60
CA ASP A 86 19.36 -6.20 -1.42
C ASP A 86 17.95 -6.35 -2.02
N GLU A 87 17.06 -5.38 -1.78
CA GLU A 87 15.73 -5.38 -2.37
C GLU A 87 15.78 -4.79 -3.79
N PRO A 88 15.58 -5.58 -4.85
CA PRO A 88 15.64 -5.10 -6.23
C PRO A 88 14.35 -4.36 -6.62
N ILE A 89 14.11 -3.23 -5.95
CA ILE A 89 12.89 -2.45 -6.15
C ILE A 89 13.03 -1.61 -7.43
N VAL A 90 12.16 -1.85 -8.38
CA VAL A 90 12.09 -1.09 -9.65
C VAL A 90 10.99 -0.02 -9.63
N ARG A 91 9.94 -0.21 -8.79
CA ARG A 91 8.84 0.75 -8.63
C ARG A 91 8.46 0.90 -7.17
N LEU A 92 8.02 2.09 -6.82
CA LEU A 92 7.50 2.41 -5.50
C LEU A 92 6.06 2.91 -5.63
N ILE A 93 5.15 2.39 -4.80
CA ILE A 93 3.76 2.84 -4.71
C ILE A 93 3.58 3.39 -3.31
N LEU A 94 3.15 4.64 -3.21
CA LEU A 94 2.99 5.37 -1.96
C LEU A 94 1.54 5.80 -1.78
N ASP A 95 0.97 5.52 -0.61
CA ASP A 95 -0.40 5.91 -0.28
C ASP A 95 -0.60 5.92 1.23
N GLY A 96 -1.58 6.70 1.69
CA GLY A 96 -2.00 6.75 3.08
C GLY A 96 -3.28 5.95 3.32
N THR A 97 -3.44 5.46 4.55
CA THR A 97 -4.71 4.86 4.97
C THR A 97 -5.11 5.30 6.35
N VAL A 98 -6.37 5.72 6.49
CA VAL A 98 -6.91 6.17 7.77
C VAL A 98 -7.43 4.97 8.57
N VAL A 99 -7.01 4.89 9.83
CA VAL A 99 -7.47 3.90 10.82
C VAL A 99 -7.83 4.57 12.13
N ARG A 100 -8.71 3.93 12.92
CA ARG A 100 -9.08 4.43 14.25
C ARG A 100 -8.27 3.71 15.32
N VAL A 101 -7.61 4.49 16.15
CA VAL A 101 -6.81 4.00 17.27
C VAL A 101 -7.22 4.69 18.57
N ARG A 102 -6.85 4.12 19.70
CA ARG A 102 -7.06 4.71 21.00
C ARG A 102 -5.85 5.57 21.36
N LEU A 103 -6.03 6.87 21.45
CA LEU A 103 -5.07 7.82 21.98
C LEU A 103 -5.72 8.54 23.18
N ASP A 104 -5.03 8.60 24.30
CA ASP A 104 -5.51 9.24 25.53
C ASP A 104 -6.97 8.88 25.91
N LYS A 105 -7.27 7.59 25.82
CA LYS A 105 -8.61 6.98 26.05
C LYS A 105 -9.68 7.38 25.04
N LYS A 106 -9.37 8.23 24.03
CA LYS A 106 -10.29 8.64 22.95
C LYS A 106 -10.04 7.81 21.67
N ALA A 107 -11.09 7.58 20.91
CA ALA A 107 -10.99 6.97 19.58
C ALA A 107 -10.63 8.06 18.57
N THR A 108 -9.39 8.03 18.06
CA THR A 108 -8.83 9.03 17.17
C THR A 108 -8.51 8.42 15.82
N SER A 109 -8.83 9.11 14.74
CA SER A 109 -8.40 8.73 13.39
C SER A 109 -6.96 9.16 13.16
N ILE A 110 -6.14 8.25 12.67
CA ILE A 110 -4.75 8.50 12.29
C ILE A 110 -4.50 8.04 10.86
N SER A 111 -3.55 8.68 10.16
CA SER A 111 -3.05 8.20 8.86
C SER A 111 -1.84 7.31 9.06
N LEU A 112 -1.89 6.11 8.50
CA LEU A 112 -0.73 5.25 8.30
C LEU A 112 -0.21 5.47 6.89
N LEU A 113 1.01 5.97 6.75
CA LEU A 113 1.70 6.09 5.48
C LEU A 113 2.35 4.75 5.12
N VAL A 114 2.10 4.28 3.92
CA VAL A 114 2.51 2.96 3.44
C VAL A 114 3.37 3.09 2.20
N ALA A 115 4.51 2.40 2.20
CA ALA A 115 5.39 2.26 1.05
C ALA A 115 5.39 0.80 0.57
N LEU A 116 4.91 0.58 -0.63
CA LEU A 116 4.86 -0.71 -1.30
C LEU A 116 5.85 -0.72 -2.46
N GLY A 117 6.84 -1.61 -2.42
CA GLY A 117 7.79 -1.82 -3.51
C GLY A 117 7.31 -2.87 -4.50
N VAL A 118 7.70 -2.72 -5.76
CA VAL A 118 7.60 -3.76 -6.79
C VAL A 118 9.01 -4.18 -7.15
N ARG A 119 9.34 -5.44 -6.95
CA ARG A 119 10.64 -6.04 -7.30
C ARG A 119 10.74 -6.28 -8.81
N ALA A 120 11.96 -6.45 -9.29
CA ALA A 120 12.24 -6.75 -10.70
C ALA A 120 11.53 -8.02 -11.22
N ASP A 121 11.23 -8.98 -10.33
CA ASP A 121 10.46 -10.19 -10.65
C ASP A 121 8.94 -9.99 -10.66
N GLY A 122 8.46 -8.77 -10.42
CA GLY A 122 7.06 -8.37 -10.38
C GLY A 122 6.36 -8.60 -9.04
N GLN A 123 7.02 -9.19 -8.05
CA GLN A 123 6.46 -9.36 -6.71
C GLN A 123 6.33 -8.01 -5.99
N LYS A 124 5.23 -7.84 -5.27
CA LYS A 124 5.01 -6.69 -4.39
C LYS A 124 5.54 -7.00 -3.00
N VAL A 125 6.21 -6.04 -2.38
CA VAL A 125 6.75 -6.14 -1.03
C VAL A 125 6.47 -4.90 -0.22
N LEU A 126 6.02 -5.08 1.01
CA LEU A 126 5.87 -3.98 1.96
C LEU A 126 7.26 -3.53 2.43
N LEU A 127 7.57 -2.24 2.24
CA LEU A 127 8.87 -1.65 2.60
C LEU A 127 8.80 -0.89 3.93
N ALA A 128 7.74 -0.12 4.13
CA ALA A 128 7.51 0.65 5.35
C ALA A 128 6.03 0.88 5.61
N ILE A 129 5.71 1.00 6.89
CA ILE A 129 4.46 1.50 7.42
C ILE A 129 4.80 2.43 8.57
N LYS A 130 4.32 3.66 8.54
CA LYS A 130 4.60 4.66 9.59
C LYS A 130 3.33 5.42 9.96
N ASN A 131 3.12 5.60 11.25
CA ASN A 131 2.19 6.61 11.75
C ASN A 131 2.93 7.94 11.83
N MET A 132 2.50 8.93 11.07
CA MET A 132 3.15 10.25 10.98
C MET A 132 2.19 11.39 11.34
N GLY A 133 1.04 11.09 11.94
CA GLY A 133 0.05 12.09 12.35
C GLY A 133 -0.76 12.72 11.20
N GLY A 134 -0.45 12.41 9.94
CA GLY A 134 -1.11 12.93 8.75
C GLY A 134 -0.27 12.71 7.49
N GLU A 135 -0.75 13.25 6.36
CA GLU A 135 -0.12 13.13 5.03
C GLU A 135 0.56 14.44 4.61
N SER A 136 1.16 15.14 5.57
CA SER A 136 1.91 16.36 5.31
C SER A 136 3.23 16.10 4.54
N GLU A 137 3.78 17.13 3.92
CA GLU A 137 5.11 17.06 3.29
C GLU A 137 6.18 16.52 4.26
N ALA A 138 6.20 17.04 5.50
CA ALA A 138 7.15 16.60 6.52
C ALA A 138 7.00 15.10 6.86
N ALA A 139 5.77 14.62 6.93
CA ALA A 139 5.46 13.21 7.18
C ALA A 139 5.98 12.31 6.03
N TRP A 140 5.71 12.69 4.80
CA TRP A 140 6.21 11.95 3.63
C TRP A 140 7.73 12.01 3.52
N ARG A 141 8.35 13.17 3.75
CA ARG A 141 9.83 13.28 3.83
C ARG A 141 10.42 12.32 4.84
N ALA A 142 9.87 12.27 6.04
CA ALA A 142 10.36 11.37 7.10
C ALA A 142 10.23 9.89 6.70
N LEU A 143 9.14 9.48 6.03
CA LEU A 143 8.99 8.13 5.48
C LEU A 143 10.05 7.84 4.42
N LEU A 144 10.23 8.73 3.45
CA LEU A 144 11.18 8.56 2.34
C LEU A 144 12.62 8.53 2.85
N HIS A 145 12.99 9.42 3.77
CA HIS A 145 14.31 9.40 4.43
C HIS A 145 14.54 8.10 5.20
N ASN A 146 13.52 7.53 5.85
CA ASN A 146 13.64 6.21 6.49
C ASN A 146 13.96 5.11 5.48
N LEU A 147 13.35 5.13 4.29
CA LEU A 147 13.66 4.16 3.24
C LEU A 147 15.11 4.29 2.75
N VAL A 148 15.58 5.53 2.51
CA VAL A 148 16.96 5.82 2.09
C VAL A 148 17.97 5.45 3.17
N ALA A 149 17.70 5.78 4.43
CA ALA A 149 18.55 5.42 5.57
C ALA A 149 18.70 3.90 5.72
N ARG A 150 17.71 3.12 5.27
CA ARG A 150 17.75 1.66 5.20
C ARG A 150 18.34 1.15 3.88
N SER A 151 19.02 2.02 3.12
CA SER A 151 19.73 1.71 1.87
C SER A 151 18.81 1.30 0.71
N LEU A 152 17.56 1.79 0.65
CA LEU A 152 16.74 1.62 -0.54
C LEU A 152 17.40 2.35 -1.72
N LYS A 153 17.65 1.63 -2.80
CA LYS A 153 18.12 2.22 -4.07
C LYS A 153 17.02 3.07 -4.68
N THR A 154 17.39 4.13 -5.40
CA THR A 154 16.46 5.00 -6.11
C THR A 154 15.58 4.16 -7.05
N PRO A 155 14.24 4.21 -6.93
CA PRO A 155 13.35 3.46 -7.80
C PRO A 155 13.30 4.06 -9.21
N GLY A 156 13.02 3.25 -10.23
CA GLY A 156 12.85 3.73 -11.60
C GLY A 156 11.50 4.41 -11.87
N LEU A 157 10.54 4.31 -10.96
CA LEU A 157 9.20 4.92 -11.06
C LEU A 157 8.56 5.00 -9.69
N VAL A 158 7.87 6.11 -9.40
CA VAL A 158 6.99 6.25 -8.22
C VAL A 158 5.55 6.44 -8.67
N ILE A 159 4.61 5.75 -8.03
CA ILE A 159 3.17 5.84 -8.30
C ILE A 159 2.49 6.39 -7.05
N VAL A 160 1.71 7.47 -7.21
CA VAL A 160 1.11 8.24 -6.11
C VAL A 160 -0.35 8.60 -6.40
N ASP A 161 -1.09 8.97 -5.37
CA ASP A 161 -2.45 9.51 -5.50
C ASP A 161 -2.49 10.95 -6.05
N GLY A 162 -1.42 11.73 -5.87
CA GLY A 162 -1.29 13.12 -6.30
C GLY A 162 -1.53 14.13 -5.18
N GLY A 163 -1.33 13.73 -3.93
CA GLY A 163 -1.33 14.65 -2.79
C GLY A 163 -0.14 15.63 -2.83
N SER A 164 -0.40 16.92 -2.65
CA SER A 164 0.63 17.98 -2.78
C SER A 164 1.81 17.82 -1.80
N GLY A 165 1.58 17.29 -0.60
CA GLY A 165 2.65 17.05 0.37
C GLY A 165 3.61 15.96 -0.09
N LEU A 166 3.08 14.88 -0.70
CA LEU A 166 3.87 13.79 -1.25
C LEU A 166 4.65 14.25 -2.49
N ASP A 167 4.03 15.02 -3.37
CA ASP A 167 4.68 15.56 -4.57
C ASP A 167 5.89 16.42 -4.21
N LYS A 168 5.78 17.31 -3.21
CA LYS A 168 6.90 18.14 -2.73
C LYS A 168 8.01 17.30 -2.10
N ALA A 169 7.66 16.29 -1.32
CA ALA A 169 8.63 15.40 -0.68
C ALA A 169 9.43 14.59 -1.74
N LEU A 170 8.77 14.11 -2.79
CA LEU A 170 9.41 13.39 -3.89
C LEU A 170 10.33 14.31 -4.71
N ALA A 171 9.86 15.49 -5.08
CA ALA A 171 10.65 16.47 -5.83
C ALA A 171 11.93 16.88 -5.09
N ALA A 172 11.89 16.93 -3.75
CA ALA A 172 13.06 17.26 -2.96
C ALA A 172 14.07 16.12 -2.81
N LEU A 173 13.61 14.85 -2.80
CA LEU A 173 14.50 13.70 -2.56
C LEU A 173 14.95 13.02 -3.87
N TRP A 174 14.05 12.90 -4.83
CA TRP A 174 14.27 12.20 -6.10
C TRP A 174 13.71 13.01 -7.28
N PRO A 175 14.31 14.18 -7.60
CA PRO A 175 13.82 15.10 -8.64
C PRO A 175 13.75 14.47 -10.04
N ASP A 176 14.67 13.54 -10.35
CA ASP A 176 14.79 12.92 -11.66
C ASP A 176 13.96 11.63 -11.81
N VAL A 177 13.33 11.16 -10.73
CA VAL A 177 12.52 9.93 -10.78
C VAL A 177 11.17 10.22 -11.41
N PRO A 178 10.77 9.50 -12.45
CA PRO A 178 9.44 9.61 -13.03
C PRO A 178 8.36 9.35 -11.98
N VAL A 179 7.35 10.22 -11.94
CA VAL A 179 6.21 10.09 -11.05
C VAL A 179 4.94 9.89 -11.86
N GLN A 180 4.18 8.85 -11.56
CA GLN A 180 2.85 8.62 -12.10
C GLN A 180 1.79 9.01 -11.07
N ARG A 181 0.90 9.94 -11.42
CA ARG A 181 -0.31 10.22 -10.64
C ARG A 181 -1.40 9.20 -10.95
N CYS A 182 -2.08 8.72 -9.94
CA CYS A 182 -3.17 7.76 -10.08
C CYS A 182 -4.31 8.32 -10.93
N THR A 183 -4.62 7.65 -12.03
CA THR A 183 -5.69 8.07 -12.95
C THR A 183 -7.08 7.94 -12.30
N VAL A 184 -7.29 6.99 -11.38
CA VAL A 184 -8.55 6.81 -10.67
C VAL A 184 -8.79 7.96 -9.68
N HIS A 185 -7.77 8.36 -8.91
CA HIS A 185 -7.88 9.53 -8.02
C HIS A 185 -8.10 10.81 -8.80
N LYS A 186 -7.43 10.98 -9.94
CA LYS A 186 -7.66 12.15 -10.80
C LYS A 186 -9.07 12.16 -11.38
N HIS A 187 -9.61 11.02 -11.80
CA HIS A 187 -11.00 10.93 -12.24
C HIS A 187 -11.98 11.40 -11.15
N ARG A 188 -11.86 10.87 -9.92
CA ARG A 188 -12.69 11.32 -8.79
C ARG A 188 -12.56 12.82 -8.53
N ASN A 189 -11.36 13.35 -8.67
CA ASN A 189 -11.10 14.78 -8.52
C ASN A 189 -11.79 15.60 -9.62
N LEU A 190 -11.76 15.17 -10.88
CA LEU A 190 -12.49 15.82 -11.98
C LEU A 190 -14.00 15.83 -11.73
N LEU A 191 -14.58 14.74 -11.26
CA LEU A 191 -16.00 14.68 -10.92
C LEU A 191 -16.37 15.65 -9.78
N ALA A 192 -15.49 15.80 -8.78
CA ALA A 192 -15.70 16.77 -7.71
C ALA A 192 -15.72 18.24 -8.19
N HIS A 193 -15.16 18.54 -9.36
CA HIS A 193 -15.21 19.85 -10.02
C HIS A 193 -16.39 20.03 -10.99
N ALA A 194 -17.14 18.96 -11.26
CA ALA A 194 -18.26 18.95 -12.20
C ALA A 194 -19.60 18.87 -11.47
N PRO A 195 -20.66 19.53 -11.95
CA PRO A 195 -22.02 19.26 -11.50
C PRO A 195 -22.43 17.81 -11.81
N ASP A 196 -23.25 17.19 -10.97
CA ASP A 196 -23.68 15.78 -11.08
C ASP A 196 -24.20 15.40 -12.46
N ARG A 197 -24.95 16.30 -13.10
CA ARG A 197 -25.51 16.13 -14.47
C ARG A 197 -24.43 15.91 -15.55
N LEU A 198 -23.19 16.29 -15.28
CA LEU A 198 -22.06 16.17 -16.22
C LEU A 198 -21.15 14.98 -15.89
N HIS A 199 -21.37 14.27 -14.77
CA HIS A 199 -20.48 13.20 -14.31
C HIS A 199 -20.35 12.07 -15.32
N GLU A 200 -21.44 11.66 -15.95
CA GLU A 200 -21.43 10.59 -16.96
C GLU A 200 -20.58 11.00 -18.18
N GLU A 201 -20.78 12.22 -18.68
CA GLU A 201 -20.05 12.73 -19.84
C GLU A 201 -18.56 12.96 -19.53
N VAL A 202 -18.21 13.51 -18.35
CA VAL A 202 -16.82 13.64 -17.89
C VAL A 202 -16.17 12.27 -17.80
N SER A 203 -16.89 11.29 -17.24
CA SER A 203 -16.38 9.94 -17.07
C SER A 203 -16.12 9.26 -18.41
N ALA A 204 -17.04 9.40 -19.36
CA ALA A 204 -16.89 8.82 -20.69
C ALA A 204 -15.68 9.39 -21.43
N ASP A 205 -15.58 10.72 -21.51
CA ASP A 205 -14.47 11.40 -22.19
C ASP A 205 -13.12 11.10 -21.50
N TYR A 206 -13.09 11.09 -20.16
CA TYR A 206 -11.87 10.80 -19.40
C TYR A 206 -11.41 9.36 -19.60
N ASN A 207 -12.32 8.39 -19.51
CA ASN A 207 -12.00 6.98 -19.73
C ASN A 207 -11.55 6.72 -21.16
N ASP A 208 -12.21 7.33 -22.14
CA ASP A 208 -11.81 7.21 -23.54
C ASP A 208 -10.35 7.68 -23.76
N MET A 209 -9.95 8.77 -23.11
CA MET A 209 -8.58 9.30 -23.14
C MET A 209 -7.58 8.37 -22.42
N VAL A 210 -7.86 8.00 -21.16
CA VAL A 210 -6.91 7.24 -20.31
C VAL A 210 -6.73 5.80 -20.79
N TYR A 211 -7.77 5.21 -21.39
CA TYR A 211 -7.74 3.84 -21.89
C TYR A 211 -7.45 3.73 -23.39
N ALA A 212 -7.09 4.82 -24.05
CA ALA A 212 -6.60 4.79 -25.43
C ALA A 212 -5.36 3.87 -25.57
N GLN A 213 -5.19 3.28 -26.75
CA GLN A 213 -4.23 2.21 -26.97
C GLN A 213 -2.83 2.72 -27.37
N THR A 214 -2.73 3.94 -27.85
CA THR A 214 -1.47 4.54 -28.29
C THR A 214 -1.24 5.91 -27.65
N ARG A 215 0.01 6.32 -27.59
CA ARG A 215 0.39 7.66 -27.11
C ARG A 215 -0.30 8.76 -27.93
N GLN A 216 -0.26 8.64 -29.26
CA GLN A 216 -0.88 9.63 -30.16
C GLN A 216 -2.39 9.77 -29.90
N GLU A 217 -3.08 8.65 -29.68
CA GLU A 217 -4.51 8.69 -29.30
C GLU A 217 -4.72 9.40 -27.97
N ILE A 218 -3.89 9.12 -26.95
CA ILE A 218 -3.97 9.79 -25.64
C ILE A 218 -3.81 11.31 -25.83
N GLU A 219 -2.81 11.75 -26.58
CA GLU A 219 -2.53 13.16 -26.87
C GLU A 219 -3.72 13.83 -27.58
N ALA A 220 -4.22 13.21 -28.64
CA ALA A 220 -5.35 13.72 -29.41
C ALA A 220 -6.62 13.85 -28.54
N LYS A 221 -6.93 12.82 -27.76
CA LYS A 221 -8.10 12.80 -26.88
C LYS A 221 -7.93 13.77 -25.71
N ARG A 222 -6.73 13.96 -25.18
CA ARG A 222 -6.46 14.99 -24.19
C ARG A 222 -6.72 16.38 -24.71
N LYS A 223 -6.24 16.71 -25.90
CA LYS A 223 -6.51 18.01 -26.56
C LYS A 223 -8.01 18.20 -26.78
N ALA A 224 -8.73 17.19 -27.24
CA ALA A 224 -10.18 17.22 -27.42
C ALA A 224 -10.92 17.41 -26.08
N PHE A 225 -10.51 16.69 -25.03
CA PHE A 225 -11.07 16.83 -23.69
C PHE A 225 -10.92 18.27 -23.17
N ILE A 226 -9.72 18.82 -23.19
CA ILE A 226 -9.46 20.19 -22.70
C ILE A 226 -10.28 21.21 -23.48
N ARG A 227 -10.30 21.13 -24.84
CA ARG A 227 -11.09 22.03 -25.68
C ARG A 227 -12.57 21.99 -25.35
N LYS A 228 -13.16 20.79 -25.21
CA LYS A 228 -14.56 20.59 -24.87
C LYS A 228 -14.91 21.14 -23.49
N TRP A 229 -14.12 20.75 -22.48
CA TRP A 229 -14.43 21.06 -21.08
C TRP A 229 -14.09 22.50 -20.70
N ARG A 230 -13.18 23.16 -21.41
CA ARG A 230 -12.95 24.61 -21.25
C ARG A 230 -14.21 25.44 -21.52
N LEU A 231 -15.05 24.96 -22.45
CA LEU A 231 -16.33 25.62 -22.80
C LEU A 231 -17.47 25.17 -21.89
N LYS A 232 -17.54 23.89 -21.52
CA LYS A 232 -18.66 23.34 -20.75
C LYS A 232 -18.53 23.49 -19.23
N CYS A 233 -17.33 23.27 -18.71
CA CYS A 233 -17.00 23.35 -17.28
C CYS A 233 -15.49 23.57 -17.13
N ARG A 234 -15.08 24.82 -17.09
CA ARG A 234 -13.67 25.23 -17.04
C ARG A 234 -12.89 24.58 -15.90
N ALA A 235 -13.52 24.44 -14.72
CA ALA A 235 -12.87 23.82 -13.56
C ALA A 235 -12.41 22.37 -13.82
N VAL A 236 -13.14 21.61 -14.67
CA VAL A 236 -12.76 20.26 -15.09
C VAL A 236 -11.52 20.32 -15.99
N ALA A 237 -11.48 21.24 -16.95
CA ALA A 237 -10.32 21.41 -17.83
C ALA A 237 -9.07 21.84 -17.04
N ASP A 238 -9.20 22.89 -16.21
CA ASP A 238 -8.12 23.42 -15.38
C ASP A 238 -7.57 22.31 -14.44
N SER A 239 -8.46 21.49 -13.87
CA SER A 239 -8.06 20.36 -13.03
C SER A 239 -7.29 19.29 -13.81
N LEU A 240 -7.65 18.99 -15.07
CA LEU A 240 -6.87 18.04 -15.88
C LEU A 240 -5.51 18.63 -16.26
N GLU A 241 -5.45 19.91 -16.61
CA GLU A 241 -4.19 20.59 -16.95
C GLU A 241 -3.22 20.67 -15.77
N GLU A 242 -3.73 20.88 -14.54
CA GLU A 242 -2.91 20.84 -13.31
C GLU A 242 -2.20 19.51 -13.11
N ALA A 243 -2.80 18.40 -13.54
CA ALA A 243 -2.19 17.09 -13.41
C ALA A 243 -0.91 16.93 -14.26
N GLY A 244 -0.80 17.69 -15.34
CA GLY A 244 0.38 17.72 -16.20
C GLY A 244 0.69 16.36 -16.86
N ASP A 245 1.96 16.19 -17.20
CA ASP A 245 2.53 14.98 -17.81
C ASP A 245 2.54 13.77 -16.84
N ARG A 246 2.59 14.05 -15.54
CA ARG A 246 2.61 13.02 -14.49
C ARG A 246 1.39 12.09 -14.51
N LEU A 247 0.26 12.54 -15.07
CA LEU A 247 -0.93 11.69 -15.24
C LEU A 247 -0.70 10.61 -16.32
N PHE A 248 0.21 10.86 -17.24
CA PHE A 248 0.45 10.04 -18.43
C PHE A 248 1.86 9.42 -18.46
N THR A 249 2.60 9.47 -17.37
CA THR A 249 3.92 8.87 -17.26
C THR A 249 3.91 7.39 -17.66
N PHE A 250 2.79 6.68 -17.43
CA PHE A 250 2.61 5.28 -17.83
C PHE A 250 2.84 5.05 -19.33
N ALA A 251 2.52 6.03 -20.20
CA ALA A 251 2.66 5.91 -21.64
C ALA A 251 4.14 5.85 -22.12
N ARG A 252 5.09 6.13 -21.24
CA ARG A 252 6.52 5.96 -21.49
C ARG A 252 6.98 4.52 -21.39
N PHE A 253 6.16 3.65 -20.80
CA PHE A 253 6.47 2.25 -20.54
C PHE A 253 5.80 1.32 -21.56
N PRO A 254 6.24 0.07 -21.69
CA PRO A 254 5.57 -0.93 -22.52
C PRO A 254 4.07 -1.04 -22.17
N GLN A 255 3.23 -1.17 -23.18
CA GLN A 255 1.78 -1.20 -23.03
C GLN A 255 1.30 -2.31 -22.06
N SER A 256 1.99 -3.45 -22.04
CA SER A 256 1.73 -4.54 -21.09
C SER A 256 1.79 -4.12 -19.62
N GLN A 257 2.51 -3.04 -19.31
CA GLN A 257 2.69 -2.51 -17.96
C GLN A 257 1.68 -1.39 -17.62
N TRP A 258 0.99 -0.80 -18.58
CA TRP A 258 0.13 0.37 -18.38
C TRP A 258 -0.92 0.16 -17.29
N LYS A 259 -1.55 -1.00 -17.27
CA LYS A 259 -2.58 -1.33 -16.26
C LYS A 259 -2.04 -1.29 -14.83
N SER A 260 -0.79 -1.70 -14.62
CA SER A 260 -0.15 -1.74 -13.29
C SER A 260 0.49 -0.41 -12.89
N ILE A 261 0.71 0.52 -13.85
CA ILE A 261 1.32 1.83 -13.60
C ILE A 261 0.26 2.90 -13.38
N ARG A 262 -0.83 2.89 -14.15
CA ARG A 262 -1.84 3.95 -14.16
C ARG A 262 -2.48 4.25 -12.81
N THR A 263 -2.47 3.30 -11.86
CA THR A 263 -3.26 3.39 -10.65
C THR A 263 -2.52 2.94 -9.40
N THR A 264 -2.94 3.45 -8.26
CA THR A 264 -2.56 2.99 -6.91
C THR A 264 -3.37 1.77 -6.45
N ASN A 265 -4.20 1.15 -7.31
CA ASN A 265 -5.11 0.05 -6.95
C ASN A 265 -4.42 -1.11 -6.20
N ALA A 266 -3.12 -1.34 -6.44
CA ALA A 266 -2.38 -2.39 -5.75
C ALA A 266 -2.28 -2.13 -4.24
N ILE A 267 -2.03 -0.88 -3.84
CA ILE A 267 -1.94 -0.49 -2.44
C ILE A 267 -3.34 -0.22 -1.85
N GLU A 268 -4.28 0.32 -2.64
CA GLU A 268 -5.67 0.50 -2.20
C GLU A 268 -6.33 -0.83 -1.81
N ARG A 269 -6.18 -1.88 -2.64
CA ARG A 269 -6.65 -3.24 -2.30
C ARG A 269 -6.01 -3.78 -1.03
N LEU A 270 -4.74 -3.48 -0.80
CA LEU A 270 -4.06 -3.85 0.43
C LEU A 270 -4.67 -3.14 1.64
N HIS A 271 -5.00 -1.84 1.52
CA HIS A 271 -5.69 -1.07 2.54
C HIS A 271 -7.11 -1.60 2.82
N GLU A 272 -7.86 -1.95 1.78
CA GLU A 272 -9.21 -2.54 1.90
C GLU A 272 -9.15 -3.90 2.61
N GLU A 273 -8.21 -4.78 2.23
CA GLU A 273 -8.01 -6.06 2.87
C GLU A 273 -7.63 -5.91 4.36
N PHE A 274 -6.81 -4.92 4.68
CA PHE A 274 -6.48 -4.59 6.06
C PHE A 274 -7.73 -4.11 6.82
N LYS A 275 -8.44 -3.10 6.29
CA LYS A 275 -9.68 -2.55 6.89
C LYS A 275 -10.74 -3.63 7.10
N ARG A 276 -10.90 -4.54 6.14
CA ARG A 276 -11.83 -5.67 6.25
C ARG A 276 -11.51 -6.57 7.45
N ARG A 277 -10.23 -6.86 7.68
CA ARG A 277 -9.79 -7.72 8.79
C ARG A 277 -9.90 -7.04 10.15
N ILE A 278 -9.66 -5.74 10.24
CA ILE A 278 -9.78 -5.00 11.49
C ILE A 278 -11.20 -4.52 11.79
N LYS A 279 -12.16 -4.72 10.88
CA LYS A 279 -13.55 -4.23 11.02
C LYS A 279 -14.20 -4.62 12.35
N THR A 280 -13.91 -5.82 12.87
CA THR A 280 -14.45 -6.31 14.17
C THR A 280 -13.75 -5.68 15.37
N GLN A 281 -12.62 -5.01 15.18
CA GLN A 281 -11.85 -4.36 16.25
C GLN A 281 -12.12 -2.85 16.34
N THR A 282 -12.99 -2.31 15.53
CA THR A 282 -13.44 -0.91 15.37
C THR A 282 -12.43 0.17 15.77
N VAL A 283 -11.74 0.04 16.91
CA VAL A 283 -10.69 0.94 17.42
C VAL A 283 -9.51 0.10 17.88
N LEU A 284 -8.36 0.28 17.27
CA LEU A 284 -7.12 -0.42 17.63
C LEU A 284 -6.47 0.21 18.89
N PRO A 285 -5.72 -0.58 19.68
CA PRO A 285 -5.14 -0.09 20.94
C PRO A 285 -4.19 1.10 20.80
N SER A 286 -3.38 1.12 19.75
CA SER A 286 -2.41 2.19 19.47
C SER A 286 -2.05 2.25 17.99
N ALA A 287 -1.40 3.33 17.58
CA ALA A 287 -0.85 3.49 16.23
C ALA A 287 0.21 2.43 15.89
N GLU A 288 1.09 2.11 16.83
CA GLU A 288 2.10 1.06 16.68
C GLU A 288 1.44 -0.30 16.47
N THR A 289 0.42 -0.62 17.25
CA THR A 289 -0.36 -1.88 17.08
C THR A 289 -1.01 -1.93 15.70
N ALA A 290 -1.52 -0.82 15.18
CA ALA A 290 -2.11 -0.76 13.85
C ALA A 290 -1.08 -1.08 12.76
N ALA A 291 0.09 -0.45 12.80
CA ALA A 291 1.16 -0.69 11.84
C ALA A 291 1.71 -2.13 11.92
N MET A 292 1.96 -2.63 13.13
CA MET A 292 2.41 -3.99 13.36
C MET A 292 1.41 -5.04 12.90
N LEU A 293 0.09 -4.82 13.12
CA LEU A 293 -0.97 -5.71 12.66
C LEU A 293 -1.04 -5.76 11.13
N PHE A 294 -0.90 -4.61 10.48
CA PHE A 294 -0.88 -4.52 9.01
C PHE A 294 0.27 -5.36 8.44
N TRP A 295 1.49 -5.18 8.97
CA TRP A 295 2.65 -5.97 8.60
C TRP A 295 2.44 -7.47 8.88
N ALA A 296 1.94 -7.82 10.06
CA ALA A 296 1.76 -9.21 10.48
C ALA A 296 0.77 -9.97 9.59
N LEU A 297 -0.28 -9.31 9.07
CA LEU A 297 -1.22 -9.89 8.11
C LEU A 297 -0.55 -10.29 6.78
N LEU A 298 0.41 -9.49 6.33
CA LEU A 298 1.21 -9.81 5.13
C LEU A 298 2.26 -10.88 5.44
N ALA A 299 3.01 -10.74 6.54
CA ALA A 299 4.06 -11.66 6.94
C ALA A 299 3.52 -13.07 7.21
N SER A 300 2.30 -13.19 7.73
CA SER A 300 1.64 -14.47 8.00
C SER A 300 0.95 -15.10 6.78
N GLY A 301 0.93 -14.41 5.62
CA GLY A 301 0.21 -14.86 4.43
C GLY A 301 -1.32 -14.75 4.52
N GLN A 302 -1.86 -14.07 5.55
CA GLN A 302 -3.30 -13.77 5.63
C GLN A 302 -3.75 -12.79 4.54
N ILE A 303 -2.83 -11.94 4.11
CA ILE A 303 -2.98 -11.11 2.90
C ILE A 303 -1.88 -11.53 1.92
N VAL A 304 -2.30 -11.95 0.74
CA VAL A 304 -1.40 -12.36 -0.35
C VAL A 304 -1.50 -11.37 -1.49
N MET A 305 -0.35 -10.88 -1.94
CA MET A 305 -0.25 -9.97 -3.07
C MET A 305 0.21 -10.73 -4.33
N ARG A 306 -0.56 -10.63 -5.41
CA ARG A 306 -0.17 -11.16 -6.72
C ARG A 306 0.91 -10.29 -7.35
N LYS A 307 1.66 -10.84 -8.32
CA LYS A 307 2.57 -10.07 -9.18
C LYS A 307 1.83 -8.95 -9.90
N VAL A 308 2.56 -7.90 -10.28
CA VAL A 308 1.97 -6.82 -11.08
C VAL A 308 1.71 -7.27 -12.52
N ASP A 309 0.69 -6.71 -13.17
CA ASP A 309 0.47 -6.94 -14.60
C ASP A 309 1.66 -6.38 -15.40
N GLY A 310 2.05 -7.08 -16.47
CA GLY A 310 3.21 -6.72 -17.30
C GLY A 310 4.57 -6.97 -16.65
N TRP A 311 4.64 -7.82 -15.62
CA TRP A 311 5.88 -8.10 -14.88
C TRP A 311 7.01 -8.64 -15.74
N LYS A 312 6.71 -9.32 -16.86
CA LYS A 312 7.72 -9.88 -17.76
C LYS A 312 8.56 -8.82 -18.48
N THR A 313 8.02 -7.62 -18.63
CA THR A 313 8.66 -6.49 -19.33
C THR A 313 9.22 -5.43 -18.39
N LEU A 314 9.27 -5.69 -17.07
CA LEU A 314 9.74 -4.72 -16.06
C LEU A 314 11.20 -4.27 -16.26
N ALA A 315 12.02 -5.09 -16.91
CA ALA A 315 13.41 -4.76 -17.21
C ALA A 315 13.56 -3.78 -18.40
N GLU A 316 12.51 -3.59 -19.20
CA GLU A 316 12.53 -2.67 -20.34
C GLU A 316 12.56 -1.22 -19.83
N LYS A 317 13.46 -0.43 -20.39
CA LYS A 317 13.59 0.99 -20.04
C LYS A 317 12.39 1.79 -20.56
N PRO A 318 11.93 2.81 -19.81
CA PRO A 318 10.93 3.73 -20.31
C PRO A 318 11.47 4.49 -21.54
N SER A 319 10.56 4.88 -22.45
CA SER A 319 10.88 5.81 -23.53
C SER A 319 11.16 7.21 -22.96
N ASP A 320 12.11 7.93 -23.53
CA ASP A 320 12.40 9.31 -23.15
C ASP A 320 11.33 10.30 -23.65
N GLN A 321 10.49 9.89 -24.60
CA GLN A 321 9.43 10.72 -25.14
C GLN A 321 8.30 10.88 -24.09
N THR A 322 8.03 12.09 -23.69
CA THR A 322 6.86 12.49 -22.90
C THR A 322 5.64 12.73 -23.80
N ILE A 323 4.46 12.79 -23.21
CA ILE A 323 3.24 13.20 -23.91
C ILE A 323 3.32 14.70 -24.22
N ASP A 324 2.97 15.09 -25.46
CA ASP A 324 2.82 16.50 -25.81
C ASP A 324 1.63 17.12 -25.07
N LEU A 325 1.95 18.07 -24.19
CA LEU A 325 0.97 18.81 -23.39
C LEU A 325 0.48 20.11 -24.07
N VAL A 326 1.08 20.50 -25.20
CA VAL A 326 0.67 21.71 -25.93
C VAL A 326 -0.74 21.47 -26.51
N ALA A 327 -1.70 22.21 -26.00
CA ALA A 327 -3.12 22.12 -26.38
C ALA A 327 -3.44 23.00 -27.60
#